data_f34f447531368f2c9f87ac39eed70fcb
#
_entry.id   f34f447531368f2c9f87ac39eed70fcb
#
_cell.length_a   1.000
_cell.length_b   1.000
_cell.length_c   1.000
_cell.angle_alpha   90.00
_cell.angle_beta   90.00
_cell.angle_gamma   90.00
#
_symmetry.space_group_name_H-M   'P 1'
#
loop_
_entity.id
_entity.type
_entity.pdbx_description
1 polymer ?
#
loop_
_entity_poly.entity_id
_entity_poly.type
_entity_poly.pdbx_seq_one_letter_code
_entity_poly.pdbx_strand_id
1 'polypeptide(L)'
;MFVIRRFDAVLEPKHEAVMKAKEQFTKAGITELDAALASVAEQAFVNKSDFTLTDLKSRTNQQQLKKDFIEYLDGFSENVQVIINKFHIRNEIDRLSEQDRLGLLIEKFVDPRINLSNRPVLNEDGSVKIEALDNHTMGTLFEEVIRMFNEETNVTDAGRHFTPRDI
;
A
#
# COMPACT_ATOMS: atom_id res chain seq x y z
N MET A 1 1.05 4.89 4.68
CA MET A 1 1.09 3.41 4.88
C MET A 1 -0.27 2.74 4.77
N PHE A 2 -1.32 3.35 5.30
CA PHE A 2 -2.69 2.81 5.25
C PHE A 2 -3.13 2.44 3.81
N VAL A 3 -2.99 3.37 2.88
CA VAL A 3 -3.38 3.16 1.47
C VAL A 3 -2.52 2.06 0.84
N ILE A 4 -1.22 2.06 1.12
CA ILE A 4 -0.29 1.05 0.60
C ILE A 4 -0.66 -0.34 1.13
N ARG A 5 -0.97 -0.44 2.42
CA ARG A 5 -1.38 -1.74 2.99
C ARG A 5 -2.70 -2.24 2.37
N ARG A 6 -3.65 -1.34 2.10
CA ARG A 6 -4.88 -1.73 1.40
C ARG A 6 -4.59 -2.34 0.04
N PHE A 7 -3.77 -1.66 -0.77
CA PHE A 7 -3.38 -2.18 -2.08
C PHE A 7 -2.66 -3.54 -1.95
N ASP A 8 -1.72 -3.62 -1.02
CA ASP A 8 -1.00 -4.86 -0.76
C ASP A 8 -1.93 -6.00 -0.34
N ALA A 9 -2.84 -5.75 0.60
CA ALA A 9 -3.77 -6.75 1.09
C ALA A 9 -4.72 -7.27 0.00
N VAL A 10 -5.16 -6.38 -0.88
CA VAL A 10 -6.03 -6.77 -2.00
C VAL A 10 -5.28 -7.61 -3.03
N LEU A 11 -4.00 -7.31 -3.27
CA LEU A 11 -3.18 -8.01 -4.26
C LEU A 11 -2.56 -9.31 -3.73
N GLU A 12 -2.38 -9.44 -2.42
CA GLU A 12 -1.66 -10.56 -1.82
C GLU A 12 -2.16 -11.94 -2.27
N PRO A 13 -3.48 -12.23 -2.33
CA PRO A 13 -3.96 -13.54 -2.77
C PRO A 13 -3.55 -13.93 -4.18
N LYS A 14 -3.26 -12.96 -5.03
CA LYS A 14 -2.88 -13.18 -6.43
C LYS A 14 -1.40 -12.95 -6.70
N HIS A 15 -0.61 -12.69 -5.67
CA HIS A 15 0.80 -12.35 -5.84
C HIS A 15 1.58 -13.42 -6.60
N GLU A 16 1.44 -14.68 -6.23
CA GLU A 16 2.14 -15.78 -6.91
C GLU A 16 1.73 -15.90 -8.37
N ALA A 17 0.43 -15.79 -8.66
CA ALA A 17 -0.08 -15.85 -10.02
C ALA A 17 0.48 -14.70 -10.86
N VAL A 18 0.57 -13.50 -10.29
CA VAL A 18 1.15 -12.33 -10.93
C VAL A 18 2.64 -12.55 -11.22
N MET A 19 3.38 -13.11 -10.28
CA MET A 19 4.81 -13.38 -10.48
C MET A 19 5.07 -14.39 -11.60
N LYS A 20 4.29 -15.45 -11.64
CA LYS A 20 4.37 -16.44 -12.74
C LYS A 20 4.01 -15.83 -14.08
N ALA A 21 2.93 -15.06 -14.14
CA ALA A 21 2.50 -14.37 -15.34
C ALA A 21 3.52 -13.34 -15.81
N LYS A 22 4.14 -12.60 -14.88
CA LYS A 22 5.19 -11.64 -15.18
C LYS A 22 6.35 -12.31 -15.93
N GLU A 23 6.78 -13.47 -15.45
CA GLU A 23 7.86 -14.22 -16.11
C GLU A 23 7.45 -14.62 -17.52
N GLN A 24 6.27 -15.20 -17.67
CA GLN A 24 5.75 -15.66 -18.97
C GLN A 24 5.56 -14.50 -19.95
N PHE A 25 4.97 -13.40 -19.51
CA PHE A 25 4.68 -12.24 -20.35
C PHE A 25 5.96 -11.50 -20.76
N THR A 26 6.94 -11.44 -19.88
CA THR A 26 8.24 -10.85 -20.20
C THR A 26 8.94 -11.67 -21.29
N LYS A 27 8.92 -13.00 -21.20
CA LYS A 27 9.47 -13.89 -22.21
C LYS A 27 8.73 -13.79 -23.55
N ALA A 28 7.43 -13.54 -23.51
CA ALA A 28 6.60 -13.36 -24.70
C ALA A 28 6.73 -11.97 -25.33
N GLY A 29 7.46 -11.04 -24.69
CA GLY A 29 7.67 -9.71 -25.24
C GLY A 29 6.45 -8.78 -25.14
N ILE A 30 5.58 -9.00 -24.15
CA ILE A 30 4.39 -8.17 -23.97
C ILE A 30 4.80 -6.78 -23.49
N THR A 31 4.36 -5.75 -24.22
CA THR A 31 4.72 -4.35 -23.93
C THR A 31 3.80 -3.69 -22.89
N GLU A 32 2.52 -4.08 -22.87
CA GLU A 32 1.52 -3.58 -21.94
C GLU A 32 1.47 -4.44 -20.67
N LEU A 33 2.60 -4.56 -19.99
CA LEU A 33 2.77 -5.49 -18.87
C LEU A 33 1.83 -5.17 -17.71
N ASP A 34 1.67 -3.88 -17.36
CA ASP A 34 0.82 -3.47 -16.25
C ASP A 34 -0.64 -3.89 -16.47
N ALA A 35 -1.17 -3.65 -17.67
CA ALA A 35 -2.56 -4.01 -17.98
C ALA A 35 -2.75 -5.53 -17.98
N ALA A 36 -1.80 -6.25 -18.55
CA ALA A 36 -1.87 -7.72 -18.60
C ALA A 36 -1.81 -8.33 -17.19
N LEU A 37 -0.93 -7.84 -16.34
CA LEU A 37 -0.79 -8.33 -14.96
C LEU A 37 -1.96 -7.90 -14.07
N ALA A 38 -2.51 -6.71 -14.28
CA ALA A 38 -3.71 -6.28 -13.57
C ALA A 38 -4.89 -7.23 -13.84
N SER A 39 -5.03 -7.70 -15.07
CA SER A 39 -6.03 -8.73 -15.41
C SER A 39 -5.81 -10.02 -14.63
N VAL A 40 -4.57 -10.46 -14.48
CA VAL A 40 -4.23 -11.65 -13.68
C VAL A 40 -4.60 -11.43 -12.22
N ALA A 41 -4.33 -10.24 -11.69
CA ALA A 41 -4.66 -9.87 -10.32
C ALA A 41 -6.17 -9.65 -10.11
N GLU A 42 -6.94 -9.56 -11.18
CA GLU A 42 -8.38 -9.27 -11.15
C GLU A 42 -8.68 -7.92 -10.49
N GLN A 43 -7.77 -6.94 -10.66
CA GLN A 43 -7.88 -5.59 -10.11
C GLN A 43 -7.55 -4.57 -11.20
N ALA A 44 -7.87 -3.30 -10.93
CA ALA A 44 -7.51 -2.20 -11.83
C ALA A 44 -6.04 -1.78 -11.70
N PHE A 45 -5.29 -2.42 -10.82
CA PHE A 45 -3.90 -2.11 -10.52
C PHE A 45 -3.15 -3.39 -10.17
N VAL A 46 -1.83 -3.32 -10.13
CA VAL A 46 -0.98 -4.47 -9.84
C VAL A 46 0.35 -4.00 -9.24
N ASN A 47 1.04 -4.91 -8.58
CA ASN A 47 2.42 -4.69 -8.14
C ASN A 47 3.31 -5.76 -8.78
N LYS A 48 4.32 -5.31 -9.52
CA LYS A 48 5.28 -6.18 -10.22
C LYS A 48 6.49 -6.55 -9.37
N SER A 49 6.59 -6.01 -8.16
CA SER A 49 7.67 -6.31 -7.23
C SER A 49 7.61 -7.78 -6.80
N ASP A 50 8.77 -8.35 -6.54
CA ASP A 50 8.88 -9.71 -6.00
C ASP A 50 8.42 -9.77 -4.54
N PHE A 51 8.26 -8.64 -3.88
CA PHE A 51 7.95 -8.55 -2.45
C PHE A 51 6.48 -8.19 -2.20
N THR A 52 5.95 -8.73 -1.09
CA THR A 52 4.76 -8.17 -0.43
C THR A 52 5.22 -7.41 0.82
N LEU A 53 4.35 -6.65 1.45
CA LEU A 53 4.69 -5.99 2.73
C LEU A 53 5.01 -7.02 3.82
N THR A 54 4.34 -8.16 3.80
CA THR A 54 4.62 -9.26 4.74
C THR A 54 6.04 -9.78 4.59
N ASP A 55 6.54 -9.87 3.36
CA ASP A 55 7.93 -10.28 3.11
C ASP A 55 8.91 -9.27 3.71
N LEU A 56 8.62 -7.98 3.62
CA LEU A 56 9.48 -6.92 4.14
C LEU A 56 9.52 -6.90 5.66
N LYS A 57 8.49 -7.40 6.32
CA LYS A 57 8.43 -7.50 7.78
C LYS A 57 9.63 -8.25 8.37
N SER A 58 10.15 -9.24 7.66
CA SER A 58 11.26 -10.08 8.12
C SER A 58 12.64 -9.43 7.99
N ARG A 59 12.73 -8.27 7.34
CA ARG A 59 14.01 -7.60 7.13
C ARG A 59 14.52 -6.99 8.43
N THR A 60 15.73 -7.32 8.83
CA THR A 60 16.35 -6.81 10.06
C THR A 60 17.35 -5.67 9.79
N ASN A 61 17.96 -5.64 8.60
CA ASN A 61 18.89 -4.59 8.20
C ASN A 61 18.10 -3.39 7.67
N GLN A 62 18.27 -2.23 8.31
CA GLN A 62 17.51 -1.02 7.96
C GLN A 62 17.79 -0.51 6.56
N GLN A 63 19.03 -0.58 6.11
CA GLN A 63 19.39 -0.14 4.76
C GLN A 63 18.78 -1.05 3.70
N GLN A 64 18.80 -2.35 3.93
CA GLN A 64 18.20 -3.32 3.02
C GLN A 64 16.68 -3.17 3.02
N LEU A 65 16.07 -2.95 4.18
CA LEU A 65 14.63 -2.72 4.29
C LEU A 65 14.21 -1.48 3.49
N LYS A 66 14.93 -0.39 3.63
CA LYS A 66 14.67 0.85 2.89
C LYS A 66 14.74 0.62 1.38
N LYS A 67 15.81 -0.04 0.93
CA LYS A 67 16.01 -0.36 -0.49
C LYS A 67 14.88 -1.23 -1.03
N ASP A 68 14.54 -2.29 -0.31
CA ASP A 68 13.50 -3.22 -0.73
C ASP A 68 12.12 -2.57 -0.71
N PHE A 69 11.86 -1.69 0.25
CA PHE A 69 10.60 -0.97 0.31
C PHE A 69 10.44 0.02 -0.87
N ILE A 70 11.51 0.70 -1.24
CA ILE A 70 11.52 1.58 -2.42
C ILE A 70 11.25 0.75 -3.68
N GLU A 71 11.91 -0.38 -3.82
CA GLU A 71 11.70 -1.30 -4.94
C GLU A 71 10.25 -1.82 -4.98
N TYR A 72 9.71 -2.14 -3.81
CA TYR A 72 8.31 -2.54 -3.67
C TYR A 72 7.36 -1.43 -4.16
N LEU A 73 7.57 -0.18 -3.75
CA LEU A 73 6.74 0.94 -4.21
C LEU A 73 6.86 1.17 -5.72
N ASP A 74 8.07 1.03 -6.25
CA ASP A 74 8.33 1.20 -7.69
C ASP A 74 7.68 0.10 -8.53
N GLY A 75 7.35 -1.03 -7.91
CA GLY A 75 6.68 -2.14 -8.58
C GLY A 75 5.19 -1.91 -8.85
N PHE A 76 4.56 -0.98 -8.19
CA PHE A 76 3.14 -0.68 -8.44
C PHE A 76 2.92 -0.14 -9.85
N SER A 77 1.76 -0.46 -10.41
CA SER A 77 1.33 0.07 -11.71
C SER A 77 1.21 1.60 -11.69
N GLU A 78 1.22 2.20 -12.86
CA GLU A 78 1.31 3.65 -13.02
C GLU A 78 0.21 4.42 -12.30
N ASN A 79 -1.02 3.91 -12.30
CA ASN A 79 -2.13 4.55 -11.60
C ASN A 79 -1.91 4.64 -10.08
N VAL A 80 -1.25 3.65 -9.48
CA VAL A 80 -0.87 3.70 -8.07
C VAL A 80 0.31 4.63 -7.85
N GLN A 81 1.25 4.71 -8.81
CA GLN A 81 2.37 5.66 -8.73
C GLN A 81 1.89 7.09 -8.60
N VAL A 82 0.82 7.46 -9.29
CA VAL A 82 0.21 8.79 -9.18
C VAL A 82 -0.19 9.06 -7.73
N ILE A 83 -0.80 8.08 -7.07
CA ILE A 83 -1.22 8.19 -5.66
C ILE A 83 -0.01 8.29 -4.74
N ILE A 84 1.00 7.46 -4.95
CA ILE A 84 2.23 7.46 -4.15
C ILE A 84 2.91 8.83 -4.23
N ASN A 85 3.00 9.40 -5.42
CA ASN A 85 3.61 10.71 -5.64
C ASN A 85 2.78 11.84 -5.01
N LYS A 86 1.45 11.76 -5.12
CA LYS A 86 0.56 12.77 -4.56
C LYS A 86 0.67 12.87 -3.04
N PHE A 87 0.85 11.75 -2.36
CA PHE A 87 1.00 11.73 -0.90
C PHE A 87 2.45 11.86 -0.43
N HIS A 88 3.39 12.01 -1.35
CA HIS A 88 4.83 12.13 -1.04
C HIS A 88 5.36 10.99 -0.17
N ILE A 89 4.89 9.78 -0.42
CA ILE A 89 5.22 8.60 0.38
C ILE A 89 6.73 8.34 0.40
N ARG A 90 7.40 8.52 -0.75
CA ARG A 90 8.85 8.30 -0.84
C ARG A 90 9.65 9.25 0.03
N ASN A 91 9.16 10.47 0.22
CA ASN A 91 9.85 11.46 1.05
C ASN A 91 9.82 11.07 2.54
N GLU A 92 8.77 10.38 2.97
CA GLU A 92 8.65 9.90 4.35
C GLU A 92 9.55 8.70 4.65
N ILE A 93 9.95 7.94 3.63
CA ILE A 93 10.76 6.73 3.80
C ILE A 93 12.11 7.07 4.42
N ASP A 94 12.77 8.12 3.93
CA ASP A 94 14.08 8.52 4.44
C ASP A 94 13.99 8.87 5.92
N ARG A 95 13.00 9.66 6.29
CA ARG A 95 12.79 10.07 7.68
C ARG A 95 12.50 8.88 8.59
N LEU A 96 11.61 7.99 8.16
CA LEU A 96 11.26 6.79 8.92
C LEU A 96 12.45 5.85 9.09
N SER A 97 13.24 5.70 8.03
CA SER A 97 14.43 4.85 8.06
C SER A 97 15.50 5.42 8.99
N GLU A 98 15.74 6.73 8.95
CA GLU A 98 16.69 7.41 9.82
C GLU A 98 16.33 7.27 11.31
N GLN A 99 15.04 7.19 11.61
CA GLN A 99 14.53 7.02 12.97
C GLN A 99 14.32 5.55 13.37
N ASP A 100 14.73 4.61 12.52
CA ASP A 100 14.52 3.16 12.69
C ASP A 100 13.04 2.80 12.90
N ARG A 101 12.13 3.57 12.29
CA ARG A 101 10.68 3.39 12.43
C ARG A 101 10.01 2.69 11.27
N LEU A 102 10.70 2.56 10.14
CA LEU A 102 10.10 1.96 8.94
C LEU A 102 9.66 0.52 9.19
N GLY A 103 10.54 -0.29 9.78
CA GLY A 103 10.24 -1.68 10.12
C GLY A 103 9.09 -1.82 11.10
N LEU A 104 9.05 -0.98 12.14
CA LEU A 104 7.97 -0.98 13.11
C LEU A 104 6.63 -0.61 12.48
N LEU A 105 6.64 0.34 11.56
CA LEU A 105 5.44 0.76 10.86
C LEU A 105 4.89 -0.36 9.99
N ILE A 106 5.75 -1.00 9.22
CA ILE A 106 5.36 -2.16 8.39
C ILE A 106 4.79 -3.27 9.27
N GLU A 107 5.48 -3.61 10.35
CA GLU A 107 5.05 -4.65 11.28
C GLU A 107 3.64 -4.40 11.81
N LYS A 108 3.34 -3.14 12.18
CA LYS A 108 2.01 -2.77 12.68
C LYS A 108 0.93 -2.95 11.62
N PHE A 109 1.19 -2.56 10.39
CA PHE A 109 0.19 -2.63 9.32
C PHE A 109 -0.02 -4.04 8.76
N VAL A 110 0.96 -4.93 8.89
CA VAL A 110 0.80 -6.34 8.48
C VAL A 110 0.40 -7.25 9.64
N ASP A 111 0.10 -6.69 10.81
CA ASP A 111 -0.36 -7.44 11.97
C ASP A 111 -1.63 -8.24 11.60
N PRO A 112 -1.67 -9.55 11.90
CA PRO A 112 -2.82 -10.38 11.57
C PRO A 112 -4.14 -9.93 12.18
N ARG A 113 -4.11 -9.08 13.21
CA ARG A 113 -5.31 -8.53 13.85
C ARG A 113 -5.96 -7.41 13.04
N ILE A 114 -5.25 -6.89 12.03
CA ILE A 114 -5.73 -5.82 11.16
C ILE A 114 -6.02 -6.42 9.79
N ASN A 115 -7.26 -6.25 9.30
CA ASN A 115 -7.63 -6.70 7.96
C ASN A 115 -8.04 -5.50 7.10
N LEU A 116 -7.16 -5.08 6.22
CA LEU A 116 -7.46 -4.05 5.20
C LEU A 116 -7.78 -4.68 3.84
N SER A 117 -7.97 -6.00 3.79
CA SER A 117 -8.33 -6.72 2.57
C SER A 117 -9.83 -6.60 2.29
N ASN A 118 -10.20 -6.82 1.04
CA ASN A 118 -11.60 -6.95 0.61
C ASN A 118 -12.18 -8.35 0.86
N ARG A 119 -11.45 -9.20 1.58
CA ARG A 119 -11.88 -10.55 1.94
C ARG A 119 -11.81 -10.72 3.46
N PRO A 120 -12.78 -11.44 4.07
CA PRO A 120 -12.73 -11.69 5.50
C PRO A 120 -11.61 -12.67 5.86
N VAL A 121 -11.13 -12.58 7.09
CA VAL A 121 -10.27 -13.61 7.69
C VAL A 121 -11.20 -14.61 8.38
N LEU A 122 -11.03 -15.87 8.06
CA LEU A 122 -11.89 -16.94 8.57
C LEU A 122 -11.21 -17.73 9.68
N ASN A 123 -12.01 -18.25 10.60
CA ASN A 123 -11.60 -19.26 11.56
C ASN A 123 -11.52 -20.63 10.87
N GLU A 124 -10.96 -21.62 11.56
CA GLU A 124 -10.85 -22.99 11.03
C GLU A 124 -12.20 -23.60 10.68
N ASP A 125 -13.26 -23.22 11.40
CA ASP A 125 -14.62 -23.71 11.15
C ASP A 125 -15.36 -22.98 10.03
N GLY A 126 -14.70 -22.01 9.36
CA GLY A 126 -15.28 -21.23 8.29
C GLY A 126 -16.04 -19.99 8.72
N SER A 127 -16.19 -19.76 10.04
CA SER A 127 -16.83 -18.53 10.52
C SER A 127 -15.89 -17.33 10.37
N VAL A 128 -16.45 -16.12 10.33
CA VAL A 128 -15.67 -14.89 10.16
C VAL A 128 -14.97 -14.53 11.46
N LYS A 129 -13.64 -14.43 11.41
CA LYS A 129 -12.81 -13.96 12.52
C LYS A 129 -12.63 -12.45 12.49
N ILE A 130 -12.31 -11.92 11.32
CA ILE A 130 -12.17 -10.47 11.09
C ILE A 130 -12.90 -10.14 9.81
N GLU A 131 -13.78 -9.15 9.87
CA GLU A 131 -14.56 -8.74 8.71
C GLU A 131 -13.68 -8.18 7.60
N ALA A 132 -14.14 -8.33 6.37
CA ALA A 132 -13.52 -7.69 5.22
C ALA A 132 -13.77 -6.18 5.26
N LEU A 133 -12.86 -5.44 4.66
CA LEU A 133 -13.03 -4.01 4.43
C LEU A 133 -13.46 -3.83 2.98
N ASP A 134 -14.76 -3.62 2.75
CA ASP A 134 -15.28 -3.47 1.40
C ASP A 134 -14.85 -2.14 0.76
N ASN A 135 -15.09 -2.01 -0.55
CA ASN A 135 -14.69 -0.81 -1.28
C ASN A 135 -15.40 0.45 -0.78
N HIS A 136 -16.66 0.33 -0.40
CA HIS A 136 -17.43 1.47 0.12
C HIS A 136 -16.86 1.95 1.44
N THR A 137 -16.65 1.04 2.39
CA THR A 137 -16.06 1.36 3.70
C THR A 137 -14.64 1.87 3.53
N MET A 138 -13.86 1.26 2.63
CA MET A 138 -12.51 1.73 2.33
C MET A 138 -12.54 3.16 1.78
N GLY A 139 -13.48 3.46 0.88
CA GLY A 139 -13.65 4.81 0.35
C GLY A 139 -13.94 5.83 1.44
N THR A 140 -14.84 5.47 2.36
CA THR A 140 -15.18 6.33 3.50
C THR A 140 -13.96 6.59 4.40
N LEU A 141 -13.21 5.54 4.72
CA LEU A 141 -12.00 5.67 5.53
C LEU A 141 -10.93 6.50 4.81
N PHE A 142 -10.80 6.32 3.51
CA PHE A 142 -9.84 7.06 2.70
C PHE A 142 -10.19 8.55 2.66
N GLU A 143 -11.46 8.88 2.50
CA GLU A 143 -11.94 10.26 2.56
C GLU A 143 -11.63 10.88 3.93
N GLU A 144 -11.86 10.12 5.00
CA GLU A 144 -11.57 10.58 6.36
C GLU A 144 -10.06 10.85 6.56
N VAL A 145 -9.21 9.97 6.05
CA VAL A 145 -7.75 10.15 6.12
C VAL A 145 -7.33 11.41 5.34
N ILE A 146 -7.89 11.61 4.14
CA ILE A 146 -7.61 12.82 3.35
C ILE A 146 -8.07 14.07 4.09
N ARG A 147 -9.27 14.03 4.68
CA ARG A 147 -9.81 15.15 5.44
C ARG A 147 -8.90 15.51 6.62
N MET A 148 -8.47 14.52 7.38
CA MET A 148 -7.54 14.72 8.50
C MET A 148 -6.22 15.33 8.02
N PHE A 149 -5.68 14.82 6.93
CA PHE A 149 -4.45 15.35 6.32
C PHE A 149 -4.60 16.81 5.91
N ASN A 150 -5.71 17.15 5.27
CA ASN A 150 -5.99 18.52 4.83
C ASN A 150 -6.19 19.46 6.02
N GLU A 151 -6.88 19.01 7.07
CA GLU A 151 -7.04 19.80 8.30
C GLU A 151 -5.70 20.09 8.98
N GLU A 152 -4.86 19.08 9.07
CA GLU A 152 -3.51 19.23 9.63
C GLU A 152 -2.69 20.23 8.82
N THR A 153 -2.73 20.11 7.51
CA THR A 153 -2.04 21.05 6.61
C THR A 153 -2.59 22.44 6.73
N ASN A 154 -3.91 22.61 6.80
CA ASN A 154 -4.57 23.89 6.95
C ASN A 154 -4.25 24.55 8.29
N VAL A 155 -4.19 23.79 9.37
CA VAL A 155 -3.78 24.30 10.69
C VAL A 155 -2.36 24.83 10.61
N THR A 156 -1.46 24.12 9.95
CA THR A 156 -0.08 24.56 9.76
C THR A 156 -0.03 25.85 8.94
N ASP A 157 -0.79 25.91 7.85
CA ASP A 157 -0.86 27.09 6.99
C ASP A 157 -1.49 28.28 7.73
N ALA A 158 -2.57 28.04 8.47
CA ALA A 158 -3.23 29.08 9.25
C ALA A 158 -2.29 29.65 10.32
N GLY A 159 -1.52 28.81 10.99
CA GLY A 159 -0.51 29.25 11.95
C GLY A 159 0.60 30.07 11.29
N ARG A 160 0.88 29.79 10.02
CA ARG A 160 1.91 30.50 9.26
C ARG A 160 1.42 31.80 8.67
N HIS A 161 0.18 31.82 8.16
CA HIS A 161 -0.38 32.94 7.40
C HIS A 161 -1.45 33.72 8.15
N PHE A 162 -1.86 33.25 9.32
CA PHE A 162 -2.96 33.84 10.08
C PHE A 162 -4.25 33.94 9.28
N THR A 163 -4.47 33.01 8.40
CA THR A 163 -5.68 32.97 7.59
C THR A 163 -6.73 32.14 8.32
N PRO A 164 -7.82 32.72 8.79
CA PRO A 164 -8.85 31.94 9.45
C PRO A 164 -9.51 30.99 8.49
N ARG A 165 -9.88 29.83 9.01
CA ARG A 165 -10.63 28.85 8.28
C ARG A 165 -12.13 28.97 8.54
N ASP A 166 -12.58 30.09 8.76
CA ASP A 166 -13.95 30.37 9.09
C ASP A 166 -14.96 30.01 8.04
N ILE A 167 -14.51 29.41 7.07
CA ILE A 167 -15.32 29.14 5.94
C ILE A 167 -15.58 27.69 5.75
#